data_073bc51e02fc3338d7c9491b901c0c55
#
_entry.id   073bc51e02fc3338d7c9491b901c0c55
#
_cell.length_a   1.000
_cell.length_b   1.000
_cell.length_c   1.000
_cell.angle_alpha   90.00
_cell.angle_beta   90.00
_cell.angle_gamma   90.00
#
_symmetry.space_group_name_H-M   'P 1'
#
loop_
_entity.id
_entity.type
_entity.pdbx_description
1 polymer ?
#
loop_
_entity_poly.entity_id
_entity_poly.type
_entity_poly.pdbx_seq_one_letter_code
_entity_poly.pdbx_strand_id
1 'polypeptide(L)'
;MSKTKAPTYGALPWRIGKKGALEVLLIHRPAHGDWSIPKGKADPGETGRECAEREVREETGLHCRLGAELPSIRYEDSKHRIKTIRYWAAAAESGRFTANQEVDAVRWLSLPEALRTVTEPRDRPAIIALGSQLQLELGVRPAPKREKMLLLVRGAEMTKRDEWDPAAGSRPLAPAGEQAARSLAALGAMFAVERILAAPSDRCVETVAELARQEALEVERSEHLTGGGLGATLDLVAQARGTGTVLCTHEDVMANVLTHLIHHDRTVLTKRFRVRKGSAWVVTGDRTRYRSAYYLPLSPADLSTALDLSPAADLRAAV
;
A
#
# COMPACT_ATOMS: atom_id res chain seq x y z
N MET A 1 26.56 -19.43 -7.36
CA MET A 1 26.18 -18.01 -7.52
C MET A 1 24.81 -17.96 -8.21
N SER A 2 23.77 -17.52 -7.52
CA SER A 2 22.42 -17.39 -8.09
C SER A 2 22.45 -16.28 -9.15
N LYS A 3 22.20 -16.61 -10.42
CA LYS A 3 22.09 -15.63 -11.49
C LYS A 3 20.86 -14.77 -11.22
N THR A 4 21.07 -13.56 -10.76
CA THR A 4 20.00 -12.57 -10.62
C THR A 4 19.53 -12.22 -12.03
N LYS A 5 18.28 -12.55 -12.36
CA LYS A 5 17.68 -12.19 -13.64
C LYS A 5 17.43 -10.68 -13.68
N ALA A 6 17.52 -10.07 -14.88
CA ALA A 6 17.22 -8.65 -15.06
C ALA A 6 15.89 -8.27 -14.39
N PRO A 7 15.84 -7.14 -13.69
CA PRO A 7 14.60 -6.66 -13.06
C PRO A 7 13.52 -6.45 -14.12
N THR A 8 12.26 -6.56 -13.69
CA THR A 8 11.09 -6.19 -14.47
C THR A 8 10.67 -4.78 -14.07
N TYR A 9 10.31 -3.98 -15.05
CA TYR A 9 9.91 -2.59 -14.86
C TYR A 9 8.52 -2.35 -15.45
N GLY A 10 7.74 -1.50 -14.81
CA GLY A 10 6.41 -1.16 -15.28
C GLY A 10 5.91 0.13 -14.65
N ALA A 11 4.73 0.55 -15.03
CA ALA A 11 4.10 1.68 -14.40
C ALA A 11 2.59 1.43 -14.25
N LEU A 12 2.00 2.06 -13.24
CA LEU A 12 0.56 2.02 -12.98
C LEU A 12 -0.07 3.28 -13.57
N PRO A 13 -0.74 3.19 -14.75
CA PRO A 13 -1.42 4.31 -15.33
C PRO A 13 -2.60 4.73 -14.47
N TRP A 14 -2.75 6.04 -14.26
CA TRP A 14 -3.85 6.61 -13.51
C TRP A 14 -4.42 7.87 -14.18
N ARG A 15 -5.66 8.16 -13.88
CA ARG A 15 -6.36 9.38 -14.30
C ARG A 15 -7.43 9.78 -13.31
N ILE A 16 -7.92 11.01 -13.43
CA ILE A 16 -9.18 11.41 -12.80
C ILE A 16 -10.30 11.10 -13.78
N GLY A 17 -11.20 10.19 -13.39
CA GLY A 17 -12.33 9.78 -14.21
C GLY A 17 -13.43 10.85 -14.26
N LYS A 18 -14.43 10.64 -15.12
CA LYS A 18 -15.53 11.60 -15.39
C LYS A 18 -16.33 12.08 -14.15
N LYS A 19 -16.26 11.34 -13.05
CA LYS A 19 -16.93 11.69 -11.77
C LYS A 19 -15.97 12.26 -10.73
N GLY A 20 -14.76 12.68 -11.14
CA GLY A 20 -13.73 13.17 -10.22
C GLY A 20 -13.08 12.06 -9.34
N ALA A 21 -13.36 10.81 -9.63
CA ALA A 21 -12.76 9.68 -8.90
C ALA A 21 -11.43 9.27 -9.52
N LEU A 22 -10.47 8.88 -8.68
CA LEU A 22 -9.22 8.29 -9.14
C LEU A 22 -9.48 6.91 -9.76
N GLU A 23 -9.02 6.72 -10.98
CA GLU A 23 -9.03 5.46 -11.71
C GLU A 23 -7.62 5.04 -12.07
N VAL A 24 -7.35 3.73 -12.02
CA VAL A 24 -6.12 3.10 -12.47
C VAL A 24 -6.42 2.11 -13.58
N LEU A 25 -5.46 1.91 -14.47
CA LEU A 25 -5.60 0.98 -15.59
C LEU A 25 -4.92 -0.35 -15.28
N LEU A 26 -5.65 -1.43 -15.47
CA LEU A 26 -5.12 -2.79 -15.53
C LEU A 26 -5.26 -3.36 -16.93
N ILE A 27 -4.31 -4.21 -17.30
CA ILE A 27 -4.28 -4.96 -18.56
C ILE A 27 -4.69 -6.42 -18.33
N HIS A 28 -5.37 -7.03 -19.29
CA HIS A 28 -5.60 -8.48 -19.36
C HIS A 28 -4.62 -9.11 -20.33
N ARG A 29 -3.91 -10.16 -19.85
CA ARG A 29 -2.93 -10.89 -20.65
C ARG A 29 -3.44 -12.30 -20.93
N PRO A 30 -3.96 -12.59 -22.14
CA PRO A 30 -4.58 -13.87 -22.44
C PRO A 30 -3.63 -15.07 -22.28
N ALA A 31 -2.35 -14.90 -22.60
CA ALA A 31 -1.35 -15.95 -22.43
C ALA A 31 -1.12 -16.38 -20.97
N HIS A 32 -1.49 -15.52 -20.01
CA HIS A 32 -1.37 -15.77 -18.57
C HIS A 32 -2.73 -15.94 -17.89
N GLY A 33 -3.82 -15.53 -18.55
CA GLY A 33 -5.17 -15.51 -17.99
C GLY A 33 -5.28 -14.58 -16.78
N ASP A 34 -4.52 -13.47 -16.76
CA ASP A 34 -4.41 -12.60 -15.59
C ASP A 34 -4.70 -11.12 -15.90
N TRP A 35 -5.17 -10.41 -14.86
CA TRP A 35 -5.22 -8.95 -14.81
C TRP A 35 -4.02 -8.43 -14.05
N SER A 36 -3.27 -7.50 -14.64
CA SER A 36 -1.95 -7.07 -14.16
C SER A 36 -1.72 -5.59 -14.40
N ILE A 37 -0.71 -5.04 -13.72
CA ILE A 37 -0.13 -3.73 -14.03
C ILE A 37 0.80 -3.90 -15.24
N PRO A 38 0.78 -3.00 -16.24
CA PRO A 38 1.69 -3.01 -17.40
C PRO A 38 3.16 -3.10 -16.96
N LYS A 39 3.92 -4.06 -17.54
CA LYS A 39 5.33 -4.27 -17.18
C LYS A 39 6.06 -5.25 -18.09
N GLY A 40 7.32 -5.04 -18.27
CA GLY A 40 8.20 -5.96 -18.96
C GLY A 40 9.66 -5.85 -18.58
N LYS A 41 10.54 -6.34 -19.42
CA LYS A 41 11.99 -6.35 -19.18
C LYS A 41 12.65 -5.24 -19.98
N ALA A 42 13.69 -4.64 -19.35
CA ALA A 42 14.48 -3.64 -20.06
C ALA A 42 15.22 -4.26 -21.26
N ASP A 43 15.23 -3.54 -22.34
CA ASP A 43 16.10 -3.80 -23.48
C ASP A 43 17.57 -3.45 -23.16
N PRO A 44 18.54 -3.95 -23.92
CA PRO A 44 19.94 -3.63 -23.71
C PRO A 44 20.19 -2.12 -23.75
N GLY A 45 20.71 -1.57 -22.64
CA GLY A 45 21.01 -0.13 -22.49
C GLY A 45 19.85 0.72 -22.01
N GLU A 46 18.64 0.15 -21.88
CA GLU A 46 17.45 0.86 -21.42
C GLU A 46 17.46 1.03 -19.89
N THR A 47 17.15 2.22 -19.41
CA THR A 47 16.93 2.46 -17.99
C THR A 47 15.58 1.89 -17.54
N GLY A 48 15.39 1.68 -16.23
CA GLY A 48 14.14 1.18 -15.70
C GLY A 48 12.93 2.09 -15.97
N ARG A 49 13.14 3.41 -16.03
CA ARG A 49 12.06 4.38 -16.36
C ARG A 49 11.69 4.32 -17.84
N GLU A 50 12.68 4.28 -18.72
CA GLU A 50 12.45 4.15 -20.17
C GLU A 50 11.71 2.84 -20.48
N CYS A 51 12.13 1.72 -19.86
CA CYS A 51 11.44 0.46 -19.96
C CYS A 51 9.97 0.58 -19.50
N ALA A 52 9.72 1.14 -18.33
CA ALA A 52 8.37 1.27 -17.80
C ALA A 52 7.47 2.12 -18.72
N GLU A 53 8.01 3.19 -19.31
CA GLU A 53 7.30 4.05 -20.25
C GLU A 53 7.00 3.34 -21.58
N ARG A 54 7.99 2.62 -22.13
CA ARG A 54 7.83 1.79 -23.34
C ARG A 54 6.78 0.73 -23.14
N GLU A 55 6.86 -0.05 -22.05
CA GLU A 55 5.92 -1.13 -21.76
C GLU A 55 4.48 -0.63 -21.61
N VAL A 56 4.27 0.50 -20.91
CA VAL A 56 2.93 1.13 -20.84
C VAL A 56 2.43 1.46 -22.24
N ARG A 57 3.27 2.05 -23.08
CA ARG A 57 2.88 2.43 -24.46
C ARG A 57 2.58 1.21 -25.31
N GLU A 58 3.41 0.16 -25.25
CA GLU A 58 3.25 -1.07 -26.05
C GLU A 58 2.03 -1.88 -25.62
N GLU A 59 1.85 -2.06 -24.31
CA GLU A 59 0.76 -2.88 -23.75
C GLU A 59 -0.59 -2.14 -23.72
N THR A 60 -0.60 -0.79 -23.69
CA THR A 60 -1.85 -0.02 -23.51
C THR A 60 -2.14 1.02 -24.58
N GLY A 61 -1.19 1.37 -25.43
CA GLY A 61 -1.31 2.48 -26.39
C GLY A 61 -1.36 3.86 -25.76
N LEU A 62 -1.12 3.98 -24.45
CA LEU A 62 -1.17 5.25 -23.72
C LEU A 62 0.20 5.93 -23.68
N HIS A 63 0.20 7.25 -23.81
CA HIS A 63 1.30 8.12 -23.43
C HIS A 63 1.05 8.59 -22.00
N CYS A 64 2.00 8.32 -21.13
CA CYS A 64 1.91 8.64 -19.71
C CYS A 64 3.13 9.42 -19.25
N ARG A 65 2.93 10.36 -18.35
CA ARG A 65 4.04 11.01 -17.64
C ARG A 65 4.36 10.24 -16.37
N LEU A 66 5.58 9.68 -16.31
CA LEU A 66 6.02 8.96 -15.11
C LEU A 66 6.25 9.91 -13.95
N GLY A 67 5.62 9.58 -12.84
CA GLY A 67 5.78 10.21 -11.54
C GLY A 67 6.75 9.47 -10.63
N ALA A 68 6.37 9.38 -9.36
CA ALA A 68 7.16 8.74 -8.32
C ALA A 68 7.24 7.21 -8.48
N GLU A 69 8.34 6.62 -7.98
CA GLU A 69 8.49 5.17 -7.90
C GLU A 69 7.59 4.62 -6.80
N LEU A 70 6.81 3.60 -7.12
CA LEU A 70 5.94 2.88 -6.19
C LEU A 70 6.74 1.77 -5.47
N PRO A 71 6.23 1.21 -4.35
CA PRO A 71 6.93 0.16 -3.64
C PRO A 71 7.34 -1.01 -4.54
N SER A 72 8.63 -1.29 -4.60
CA SER A 72 9.15 -2.40 -5.39
C SER A 72 8.73 -3.75 -4.83
N ILE A 73 8.44 -4.69 -5.72
CA ILE A 73 8.00 -6.05 -5.38
C ILE A 73 9.18 -7.00 -5.57
N ARG A 74 9.48 -7.78 -4.54
CA ARG A 74 10.50 -8.84 -4.63
C ARG A 74 9.87 -10.16 -4.22
N TYR A 75 9.94 -11.16 -5.08
CA TYR A 75 9.36 -12.48 -4.83
C TYR A 75 10.22 -13.59 -5.41
N GLU A 76 10.02 -14.80 -4.93
CA GLU A 76 10.62 -16.01 -5.46
C GLU A 76 9.65 -16.66 -6.46
N ASP A 77 10.14 -16.97 -7.67
CA ASP A 77 9.34 -17.68 -8.66
C ASP A 77 9.34 -19.20 -8.41
N SER A 78 8.53 -19.94 -9.16
CA SER A 78 8.41 -21.40 -9.06
C SER A 78 9.72 -22.19 -9.29
N LYS A 79 10.75 -21.52 -9.81
CA LYS A 79 12.10 -22.08 -10.02
C LYS A 79 13.10 -21.56 -8.97
N HIS A 80 12.62 -21.13 -7.79
CA HIS A 80 13.43 -20.61 -6.69
C HIS A 80 14.35 -19.42 -7.06
N ARG A 81 13.96 -18.62 -8.05
CA ARG A 81 14.74 -17.46 -8.47
C ARG A 81 14.09 -16.19 -7.91
N ILE A 82 14.92 -15.34 -7.32
CA ILE A 82 14.47 -14.04 -6.85
C ILE A 82 14.22 -13.12 -8.05
N LYS A 83 12.99 -12.61 -8.14
CA LYS A 83 12.57 -11.60 -9.10
C LYS A 83 12.26 -10.29 -8.40
N THR A 84 12.58 -9.19 -9.07
CA THR A 84 12.24 -7.85 -8.61
C THR A 84 11.40 -7.17 -9.69
N ILE A 85 10.30 -6.54 -9.29
CA ILE A 85 9.50 -5.66 -10.13
C ILE A 85 9.55 -4.26 -9.51
N ARG A 86 9.85 -3.26 -10.33
CA ARG A 86 9.79 -1.85 -9.96
C ARG A 86 8.68 -1.18 -10.76
N TYR A 87 7.85 -0.42 -10.06
CA TYR A 87 6.73 0.31 -10.66
C TYR A 87 6.87 1.80 -10.41
N TRP A 88 6.35 2.59 -11.35
CA TRP A 88 6.15 4.03 -11.21
C TRP A 88 4.67 4.38 -11.31
N ALA A 89 4.26 5.47 -10.66
CA ALA A 89 3.02 6.14 -10.95
C ALA A 89 3.10 6.72 -12.38
N ALA A 90 2.03 6.63 -13.17
CA ALA A 90 2.02 7.08 -14.55
C ALA A 90 0.72 7.86 -14.84
N ALA A 91 0.79 9.20 -14.84
CA ALA A 91 -0.35 10.04 -15.21
C ALA A 91 -0.66 9.88 -16.70
N ALA A 92 -1.85 9.40 -17.03
CA ALA A 92 -2.27 9.24 -18.43
C ALA A 92 -2.55 10.61 -19.07
N GLU A 93 -1.87 10.89 -20.18
CA GLU A 93 -1.98 12.18 -20.90
C GLU A 93 -2.75 12.04 -22.20
N SER A 94 -2.48 10.98 -22.97
CA SER A 94 -3.11 10.75 -24.27
C SER A 94 -3.01 9.28 -24.69
N GLY A 95 -3.57 8.95 -25.86
CA GLY A 95 -3.49 7.62 -26.44
C GLY A 95 -4.80 6.84 -26.31
N ARG A 96 -4.83 5.71 -26.99
CA ARG A 96 -5.98 4.82 -27.01
C ARG A 96 -5.52 3.38 -27.13
N PHE A 97 -6.11 2.52 -26.32
CA PHE A 97 -5.85 1.09 -26.38
C PHE A 97 -6.35 0.47 -27.71
N THR A 98 -5.50 -0.37 -28.28
CA THR A 98 -5.86 -1.31 -29.33
C THR A 98 -5.31 -2.67 -28.92
N ALA A 99 -6.17 -3.69 -28.97
CA ALA A 99 -5.75 -5.05 -28.62
C ALA A 99 -4.56 -5.52 -29.47
N ASN A 100 -3.64 -6.21 -28.84
CA ASN A 100 -2.42 -6.74 -29.46
C ASN A 100 -2.20 -8.20 -29.01
N GLN A 101 -1.06 -8.80 -29.40
CA GLN A 101 -0.78 -10.20 -29.10
C GLN A 101 -0.55 -10.48 -27.60
N GLU A 102 -0.13 -9.50 -26.83
CA GLU A 102 0.18 -9.63 -25.40
C GLU A 102 -1.00 -9.21 -24.52
N VAL A 103 -1.78 -8.20 -24.95
CA VAL A 103 -2.89 -7.62 -24.20
C VAL A 103 -4.14 -7.55 -25.07
N ASP A 104 -5.18 -8.27 -24.67
CA ASP A 104 -6.46 -8.29 -25.37
C ASP A 104 -7.50 -7.32 -24.80
N ALA A 105 -7.34 -6.89 -23.54
CA ALA A 105 -8.26 -5.95 -22.90
C ALA A 105 -7.56 -5.06 -21.85
N VAL A 106 -8.09 -3.84 -21.68
CA VAL A 106 -7.72 -2.94 -20.60
C VAL A 106 -8.97 -2.48 -19.85
N ARG A 107 -8.83 -2.17 -18.56
CA ARG A 107 -9.90 -1.60 -17.75
C ARG A 107 -9.40 -0.43 -16.91
N TRP A 108 -10.10 0.68 -17.01
CA TRP A 108 -10.01 1.76 -16.03
C TRP A 108 -10.91 1.41 -14.85
N LEU A 109 -10.35 1.33 -13.66
CA LEU A 109 -10.99 0.85 -12.46
C LEU A 109 -10.75 1.82 -11.31
N SER A 110 -11.75 2.00 -10.46
CA SER A 110 -11.52 2.61 -9.15
C SER A 110 -10.50 1.78 -8.34
N LEU A 111 -9.81 2.39 -7.38
CA LEU A 111 -8.82 1.67 -6.57
C LEU A 111 -9.38 0.38 -5.92
N PRO A 112 -10.58 0.40 -5.27
CA PRO A 112 -11.16 -0.81 -4.71
C PRO A 112 -11.45 -1.89 -5.78
N GLU A 113 -11.91 -1.50 -6.97
CA GLU A 113 -12.13 -2.45 -8.07
C GLU A 113 -10.83 -3.02 -8.59
N ALA A 114 -9.79 -2.19 -8.75
CA ALA A 114 -8.47 -2.64 -9.18
C ALA A 114 -7.86 -3.66 -8.18
N LEU A 115 -8.00 -3.41 -6.87
CA LEU A 115 -7.55 -4.32 -5.82
C LEU A 115 -8.25 -5.69 -5.86
N ARG A 116 -9.52 -5.73 -6.29
CA ARG A 116 -10.25 -6.99 -6.49
C ARG A 116 -9.91 -7.69 -7.80
N THR A 117 -9.66 -6.89 -8.84
CA THR A 117 -9.47 -7.38 -10.21
C THR A 117 -8.05 -7.89 -10.45
N VAL A 118 -7.04 -7.24 -9.86
CA VAL A 118 -5.65 -7.67 -10.03
C VAL A 118 -5.46 -9.11 -9.57
N THR A 119 -4.99 -9.96 -10.49
CA THR A 119 -4.90 -11.41 -10.24
C THR A 119 -3.79 -11.72 -9.25
N GLU A 120 -2.63 -11.07 -9.40
CA GLU A 120 -1.49 -11.32 -8.54
C GLU A 120 -1.53 -10.46 -7.28
N PRO A 121 -1.70 -11.06 -6.10
CA PRO A 121 -1.76 -10.30 -4.85
C PRO A 121 -0.57 -9.38 -4.62
N ARG A 122 0.61 -9.72 -5.15
CA ARG A 122 1.84 -8.92 -5.03
C ARG A 122 1.78 -7.56 -5.72
N ASP A 123 0.87 -7.33 -6.67
CA ASP A 123 0.72 -6.05 -7.36
C ASP A 123 -0.14 -5.03 -6.56
N ARG A 124 -0.93 -5.51 -5.58
CA ARG A 124 -1.79 -4.65 -4.73
C ARG A 124 -1.04 -3.55 -3.97
N PRO A 125 0.17 -3.77 -3.41
CA PRO A 125 0.91 -2.69 -2.75
C PRO A 125 1.17 -1.48 -3.62
N ALA A 126 1.41 -1.66 -4.93
CA ALA A 126 1.61 -0.56 -5.86
C ALA A 126 0.31 0.26 -6.04
N ILE A 127 -0.84 -0.43 -6.16
CA ILE A 127 -2.16 0.22 -6.28
C ILE A 127 -2.50 1.02 -5.00
N ILE A 128 -2.26 0.43 -3.84
CA ILE A 128 -2.52 1.07 -2.54
C ILE A 128 -1.62 2.29 -2.35
N ALA A 129 -0.32 2.15 -2.64
CA ALA A 129 0.64 3.24 -2.47
C ALA A 129 0.32 4.43 -3.39
N LEU A 130 -0.04 4.17 -4.65
CA LEU A 130 -0.50 5.20 -5.57
C LEU A 130 -1.72 5.94 -5.02
N GLY A 131 -2.72 5.19 -4.52
CA GLY A 131 -3.92 5.79 -3.95
C GLY A 131 -3.63 6.69 -2.76
N SER A 132 -2.82 6.22 -1.80
CA SER A 132 -2.39 7.03 -0.65
C SER A 132 -1.65 8.29 -1.07
N GLN A 133 -0.73 8.18 -2.02
CA GLN A 133 0.07 9.30 -2.51
C GLN A 133 -0.82 10.36 -3.17
N LEU A 134 -1.63 9.97 -4.13
CA LEU A 134 -2.48 10.91 -4.86
C LEU A 134 -3.58 11.53 -3.99
N GLN A 135 -4.06 10.82 -2.97
CA GLN A 135 -4.98 11.41 -2.01
C GLN A 135 -4.31 12.51 -1.18
N LEU A 136 -3.06 12.30 -0.74
CA LEU A 136 -2.29 13.32 -0.02
C LEU A 136 -1.98 14.54 -0.90
N GLU A 137 -1.60 14.30 -2.17
CA GLU A 137 -1.16 15.36 -3.08
C GLU A 137 -2.33 16.15 -3.70
N LEU A 138 -3.39 15.46 -4.10
CA LEU A 138 -4.49 16.03 -4.89
C LEU A 138 -5.80 16.15 -4.11
N GLY A 139 -5.89 15.62 -2.89
CA GLY A 139 -7.12 15.57 -2.10
C GLY A 139 -8.24 14.72 -2.73
N VAL A 140 -7.89 13.85 -3.69
CA VAL A 140 -8.87 13.03 -4.43
C VAL A 140 -9.40 11.92 -3.53
N ARG A 141 -10.70 11.89 -3.30
CA ARG A 141 -11.35 10.81 -2.53
C ARG A 141 -11.52 9.56 -3.38
N PRO A 142 -11.25 8.35 -2.85
CA PRO A 142 -11.57 7.11 -3.55
C PRO A 142 -13.08 6.92 -3.71
N ALA A 143 -13.46 6.06 -4.65
CA ALA A 143 -14.86 5.74 -4.92
C ALA A 143 -15.59 5.16 -3.69
N PRO A 144 -16.95 5.30 -3.60
CA PRO A 144 -17.71 5.06 -2.37
C PRO A 144 -17.77 3.61 -1.86
N LYS A 145 -17.35 2.63 -2.64
CA LYS A 145 -17.26 1.22 -2.18
C LYS A 145 -15.87 0.92 -1.69
N ARG A 146 -15.69 0.94 -0.36
CA ARG A 146 -14.43 0.64 0.32
C ARG A 146 -14.35 -0.84 0.67
N GLU A 147 -13.21 -1.46 0.46
CA GLU A 147 -12.97 -2.84 0.93
C GLU A 147 -12.77 -2.89 2.44
N LYS A 148 -13.28 -3.94 3.06
CA LYS A 148 -13.06 -4.24 4.47
C LYS A 148 -11.77 -5.02 4.62
N MET A 149 -10.84 -4.53 5.40
CA MET A 149 -9.51 -5.11 5.62
C MET A 149 -9.06 -4.92 7.05
N LEU A 150 -8.17 -5.78 7.49
CA LEU A 150 -7.43 -5.56 8.72
C LEU A 150 -6.15 -4.76 8.40
N LEU A 151 -5.99 -3.61 9.04
CA LEU A 151 -4.75 -2.83 9.04
C LEU A 151 -4.02 -3.08 10.35
N LEU A 152 -2.89 -3.76 10.31
CA LEU A 152 -1.97 -3.86 11.45
C LEU A 152 -0.97 -2.72 11.35
N VAL A 153 -1.00 -1.80 12.31
CA VAL A 153 -0.20 -0.58 12.31
C VAL A 153 0.81 -0.64 13.45
N ARG A 154 2.08 -0.39 13.15
CA ARG A 154 3.08 -0.16 14.19
C ARG A 154 3.11 1.31 14.57
N GLY A 155 3.01 1.59 15.87
CA GLY A 155 3.09 2.94 16.41
C GLY A 155 4.28 3.73 15.85
N ALA A 156 4.01 4.96 15.44
CA ALA A 156 4.93 5.83 14.71
C ALA A 156 6.03 6.40 15.63
N GLU A 157 6.93 7.20 15.07
CA GLU A 157 8.03 7.80 15.81
C GLU A 157 7.53 8.96 16.66
N MET A 158 7.97 8.99 17.94
CA MET A 158 7.66 10.04 18.88
C MET A 158 8.82 11.04 18.96
N THR A 159 8.52 12.29 19.26
CA THR A 159 9.53 13.27 19.68
C THR A 159 10.44 12.64 20.75
N LYS A 160 11.73 12.93 20.74
CA LYS A 160 12.66 12.36 21.71
C LYS A 160 12.32 12.82 23.12
N ARG A 161 12.67 12.00 24.12
CA ARG A 161 12.33 12.30 25.53
C ARG A 161 13.04 13.54 26.07
N ASP A 162 14.25 13.80 25.62
CA ASP A 162 15.07 14.97 25.96
C ASP A 162 14.61 16.26 25.26
N GLU A 163 13.81 16.15 24.22
CA GLU A 163 13.22 17.26 23.46
C GLU A 163 11.76 17.56 23.88
N TRP A 164 11.21 16.83 24.87
CA TRP A 164 9.81 16.93 25.28
C TRP A 164 9.68 17.31 26.78
N ASP A 165 8.85 18.31 27.05
CA ASP A 165 8.48 18.70 28.40
C ASP A 165 7.25 17.91 28.88
N PRO A 166 7.38 17.11 29.98
CA PRO A 166 6.24 16.39 30.55
C PRO A 166 5.08 17.29 31.01
N ALA A 167 5.36 18.56 31.35
CA ALA A 167 4.34 19.53 31.73
C ALA A 167 3.44 19.96 30.55
N ALA A 168 3.88 19.73 29.32
CA ALA A 168 3.11 20.04 28.11
C ALA A 168 2.03 18.98 27.77
N GLY A 169 1.86 17.93 28.59
CA GLY A 169 0.86 16.87 28.38
C GLY A 169 1.44 15.59 27.75
N SER A 170 0.67 14.90 26.90
CA SER A 170 1.15 13.69 26.23
C SER A 170 2.29 13.99 25.26
N ARG A 171 3.26 13.06 25.15
CA ARG A 171 4.38 13.21 24.22
C ARG A 171 3.90 13.14 22.77
N PRO A 172 4.17 14.17 21.94
CA PRO A 172 3.69 14.20 20.55
C PRO A 172 4.50 13.28 19.64
N LEU A 173 3.95 13.00 18.46
CA LEU A 173 4.69 12.37 17.36
C LEU A 173 5.83 13.28 16.90
N ALA A 174 6.94 12.69 16.47
CA ALA A 174 7.97 13.40 15.73
C ALA A 174 7.47 13.75 14.32
N PRO A 175 8.09 14.69 13.58
CA PRO A 175 7.66 15.06 12.24
C PRO A 175 7.49 13.86 11.28
N ALA A 176 8.39 12.88 11.35
CA ALA A 176 8.26 11.63 10.58
C ALA A 176 7.06 10.77 11.04
N GLY A 177 6.76 10.79 12.33
CA GLY A 177 5.60 10.11 12.91
C GLY A 177 4.29 10.76 12.51
N GLU A 178 4.21 12.09 12.50
CA GLU A 178 3.04 12.83 12.00
C GLU A 178 2.78 12.56 10.53
N GLN A 179 3.84 12.52 9.72
CA GLN A 179 3.69 12.17 8.32
C GLN A 179 3.18 10.74 8.14
N ALA A 180 3.66 9.79 8.95
CA ALA A 180 3.14 8.42 8.93
C ALA A 180 1.66 8.37 9.33
N ALA A 181 1.22 9.16 10.32
CA ALA A 181 -0.18 9.27 10.72
C ALA A 181 -1.05 9.86 9.59
N ARG A 182 -0.59 10.90 8.89
CA ARG A 182 -1.28 11.46 7.70
C ARG A 182 -1.37 10.43 6.57
N SER A 183 -0.29 9.68 6.30
CA SER A 183 -0.29 8.62 5.29
C SER A 183 -1.24 7.49 5.67
N LEU A 184 -1.35 7.16 6.96
CA LEU A 184 -2.32 6.18 7.45
C LEU A 184 -3.76 6.67 7.26
N ALA A 185 -4.04 7.93 7.53
CA ALA A 185 -5.36 8.53 7.31
C ALA A 185 -5.74 8.50 5.82
N ALA A 186 -4.81 8.87 4.93
CA ALA A 186 -5.00 8.77 3.49
C ALA A 186 -5.25 7.32 3.03
N LEU A 187 -4.51 6.36 3.59
CA LEU A 187 -4.72 4.94 3.35
C LEU A 187 -6.10 4.49 3.85
N GLY A 188 -6.50 4.89 5.05
CA GLY A 188 -7.82 4.57 5.63
C GLY A 188 -8.98 5.02 4.76
N ALA A 189 -8.85 6.16 4.08
CA ALA A 189 -9.87 6.64 3.16
C ALA A 189 -10.16 5.68 1.98
N MET A 190 -9.26 4.75 1.68
CA MET A 190 -9.44 3.73 0.63
C MET A 190 -10.20 2.50 1.11
N PHE A 191 -10.33 2.31 2.42
CA PHE A 191 -10.98 1.15 3.03
C PHE A 191 -12.19 1.56 3.84
N ALA A 192 -13.13 0.63 4.04
CA ALA A 192 -14.22 0.83 4.98
C ALA A 192 -13.68 0.61 6.39
N VAL A 193 -13.13 1.63 7.01
CA VAL A 193 -12.72 1.57 8.42
C VAL A 193 -13.99 1.69 9.28
N GLU A 194 -14.22 0.69 10.12
CA GLU A 194 -15.40 0.57 10.98
C GLU A 194 -15.02 0.61 12.47
N ARG A 195 -13.74 0.25 12.77
CA ARG A 195 -13.25 0.16 14.13
C ARG A 195 -11.74 0.43 14.22
N ILE A 196 -11.33 1.17 15.22
CA ILE A 196 -9.91 1.49 15.46
C ILE A 196 -9.57 1.14 16.90
N LEU A 197 -8.64 0.18 17.08
CA LEU A 197 -8.11 -0.19 18.38
C LEU A 197 -6.62 0.14 18.44
N ALA A 198 -6.18 0.63 19.59
CA ALA A 198 -4.78 0.93 19.83
C ALA A 198 -4.33 0.41 21.20
N ALA A 199 -3.08 -0.04 21.30
CA ALA A 199 -2.43 -0.17 22.59
C ALA A 199 -2.53 1.18 23.34
N PRO A 200 -2.72 1.20 24.67
CA PRO A 200 -3.01 2.43 25.42
C PRO A 200 -1.82 3.39 25.54
N SER A 201 -0.69 3.11 24.90
CA SER A 201 0.45 4.00 24.82
C SER A 201 0.17 5.21 23.93
N ASP A 202 0.66 6.41 24.31
CA ASP A 202 0.53 7.64 23.52
C ASP A 202 0.94 7.41 22.05
N ARG A 203 2.05 6.70 21.84
CA ARG A 203 2.53 6.36 20.52
C ARG A 203 1.45 5.73 19.63
N CYS A 204 0.77 4.70 20.11
CA CYS A 204 -0.21 3.97 19.32
C CYS A 204 -1.48 4.80 19.12
N VAL A 205 -1.92 5.50 20.16
CA VAL A 205 -3.11 6.36 20.12
C VAL A 205 -2.89 7.53 19.14
N GLU A 206 -1.80 8.27 19.28
CA GLU A 206 -1.47 9.41 18.41
C GLU A 206 -1.26 8.99 16.95
N THR A 207 -0.72 7.79 16.70
CA THR A 207 -0.54 7.29 15.33
C THR A 207 -1.84 7.14 14.56
N VAL A 208 -2.93 6.76 15.24
CA VAL A 208 -4.24 6.52 14.61
C VAL A 208 -5.23 7.66 14.80
N ALA A 209 -4.90 8.68 15.58
CA ALA A 209 -5.80 9.78 15.91
C ALA A 209 -6.29 10.56 14.70
N GLU A 210 -5.41 10.83 13.71
CA GLU A 210 -5.79 11.53 12.48
C GLU A 210 -6.78 10.71 11.65
N LEU A 211 -6.56 9.40 11.53
CA LEU A 211 -7.48 8.48 10.86
C LEU A 211 -8.83 8.43 11.58
N ALA A 212 -8.81 8.33 12.92
CA ALA A 212 -10.03 8.30 13.72
C ALA A 212 -10.87 9.56 13.53
N ARG A 213 -10.22 10.72 13.54
CA ARG A 213 -10.87 12.01 13.28
C ARG A 213 -11.47 12.08 11.87
N GLN A 214 -10.73 11.59 10.86
CA GLN A 214 -11.19 11.57 9.46
C GLN A 214 -12.41 10.67 9.24
N GLU A 215 -12.44 9.51 9.89
CA GLU A 215 -13.52 8.54 9.74
C GLU A 215 -14.66 8.75 10.77
N ALA A 216 -14.56 9.78 11.63
CA ALA A 216 -15.48 10.07 12.74
C ALA A 216 -15.67 8.85 13.68
N LEU A 217 -14.57 8.19 14.02
CA LEU A 217 -14.51 7.03 14.92
C LEU A 217 -13.74 7.37 16.18
N GLU A 218 -14.06 6.68 17.27
CA GLU A 218 -13.27 6.70 18.50
C GLU A 218 -12.11 5.70 18.43
N VAL A 219 -11.01 6.04 19.12
CA VAL A 219 -9.89 5.12 19.31
C VAL A 219 -10.15 4.29 20.56
N GLU A 220 -10.48 3.03 20.38
CA GLU A 220 -10.65 2.07 21.47
C GLU A 220 -9.26 1.66 22.02
N ARG A 221 -8.99 1.97 23.29
CA ARG A 221 -7.75 1.53 23.95
C ARG A 221 -7.89 0.07 24.42
N SER A 222 -6.92 -0.77 24.06
CA SER A 222 -6.95 -2.19 24.41
C SER A 222 -5.60 -2.66 24.97
N GLU A 223 -5.62 -3.17 26.21
CA GLU A 223 -4.45 -3.78 26.84
C GLU A 223 -4.01 -5.06 26.12
N HIS A 224 -4.91 -5.71 25.39
CA HIS A 224 -4.58 -6.90 24.60
C HIS A 224 -3.60 -6.60 23.44
N LEU A 225 -3.36 -5.31 23.14
CA LEU A 225 -2.40 -4.87 22.15
C LEU A 225 -1.04 -4.45 22.75
N THR A 226 -0.80 -4.68 24.04
CA THR A 226 0.46 -4.34 24.75
C THR A 226 1.47 -5.49 24.83
N GLY A 227 1.10 -6.70 24.46
CA GLY A 227 1.98 -7.88 24.52
C GLY A 227 1.79 -8.77 25.75
N GLY A 228 0.86 -8.47 26.65
CA GLY A 228 0.58 -9.25 27.85
C GLY A 228 -0.05 -10.63 27.65
N GLY A 229 -0.40 -10.99 26.40
CA GLY A 229 -0.97 -12.30 26.08
C GLY A 229 -1.33 -12.43 24.61
N LEU A 230 -0.64 -13.29 23.88
CA LEU A 230 -0.87 -13.48 22.44
C LEU A 230 -2.30 -13.95 22.14
N GLY A 231 -2.89 -14.80 22.98
CA GLY A 231 -4.25 -15.35 22.78
C GLY A 231 -5.29 -14.24 22.61
N ALA A 232 -5.37 -13.31 23.58
CA ALA A 232 -6.34 -12.22 23.53
C ALA A 232 -6.10 -11.26 22.32
N THR A 233 -4.85 -11.05 21.92
CA THR A 233 -4.54 -10.32 20.68
C THR A 233 -5.07 -11.07 19.45
N LEU A 234 -4.89 -12.38 19.39
CA LEU A 234 -5.37 -13.20 18.27
C LEU A 234 -6.90 -13.27 18.21
N ASP A 235 -7.58 -13.20 19.34
CA ASP A 235 -9.04 -13.09 19.40
C ASP A 235 -9.52 -11.78 18.75
N LEU A 236 -8.85 -10.65 19.02
CA LEU A 236 -9.13 -9.39 18.34
C LEU A 236 -8.88 -9.47 16.83
N VAL A 237 -7.79 -10.12 16.41
CA VAL A 237 -7.47 -10.36 14.99
C VAL A 237 -8.53 -11.26 14.35
N ALA A 238 -9.02 -12.29 15.04
CA ALA A 238 -10.08 -13.16 14.55
C ALA A 238 -11.42 -12.41 14.40
N GLN A 239 -11.79 -11.58 15.38
CA GLN A 239 -12.99 -10.72 15.32
C GLN A 239 -12.94 -9.70 14.16
N ALA A 240 -11.74 -9.29 13.77
CA ALA A 240 -11.54 -8.34 12.67
C ALA A 240 -11.77 -8.97 11.28
N ARG A 241 -12.00 -10.27 11.17
CA ARG A 241 -12.23 -10.93 9.87
C ARG A 241 -13.52 -10.43 9.20
N GLY A 242 -13.37 -9.92 7.98
CA GLY A 242 -14.49 -9.39 7.19
C GLY A 242 -15.04 -8.06 7.70
N THR A 243 -14.32 -7.39 8.60
CA THR A 243 -14.61 -6.05 9.08
C THR A 243 -13.49 -5.09 8.68
N GLY A 244 -13.79 -3.78 8.65
CA GLY A 244 -12.80 -2.74 8.44
C GLY A 244 -12.14 -2.34 9.75
N THR A 245 -11.15 -3.08 10.21
CA THR A 245 -10.53 -2.87 11.52
C THR A 245 -9.08 -2.41 11.40
N VAL A 246 -8.71 -1.43 12.21
CA VAL A 246 -7.33 -0.96 12.41
C VAL A 246 -6.86 -1.38 13.80
N LEU A 247 -5.73 -2.09 13.88
CA LEU A 247 -5.08 -2.45 15.14
C LEU A 247 -3.70 -1.79 15.20
N CYS A 248 -3.52 -0.80 16.06
CA CYS A 248 -2.24 -0.14 16.27
C CYS A 248 -1.55 -0.70 17.52
N THR A 249 -0.33 -1.21 17.34
CA THR A 249 0.38 -1.94 18.40
C THR A 249 1.90 -1.74 18.33
N HIS A 250 2.61 -2.50 19.16
CA HIS A 250 4.07 -2.53 19.25
C HIS A 250 4.67 -3.57 18.30
N GLU A 251 6.01 -3.53 18.16
CA GLU A 251 6.77 -4.38 17.24
C GLU A 251 6.59 -5.86 17.49
N ASP A 252 6.75 -6.26 18.74
CA ASP A 252 6.69 -7.64 19.22
C ASP A 252 5.30 -8.24 19.01
N VAL A 253 4.25 -7.51 19.36
CA VAL A 253 2.86 -7.94 19.15
C VAL A 253 2.55 -8.09 17.67
N MET A 254 2.90 -7.11 16.85
CA MET A 254 2.70 -7.19 15.41
C MET A 254 3.47 -8.37 14.80
N ALA A 255 4.72 -8.59 15.25
CA ALA A 255 5.54 -9.70 14.80
C ALA A 255 4.88 -11.05 15.12
N ASN A 256 4.37 -11.21 16.33
CA ASN A 256 3.69 -12.42 16.77
C ASN A 256 2.40 -12.68 16.00
N VAL A 257 1.57 -11.64 15.77
CA VAL A 257 0.37 -11.74 14.96
C VAL A 257 0.68 -12.18 13.53
N LEU A 258 1.64 -11.53 12.87
CA LEU A 258 2.03 -11.89 11.51
C LEU A 258 2.58 -13.32 11.43
N THR A 259 3.38 -13.73 12.39
CA THR A 259 3.89 -15.12 12.49
C THR A 259 2.73 -16.11 12.62
N HIS A 260 1.76 -15.82 13.48
CA HIS A 260 0.56 -16.64 13.60
C HIS A 260 -0.21 -16.75 12.29
N LEU A 261 -0.45 -15.62 11.59
CA LEU A 261 -1.17 -15.61 10.32
C LEU A 261 -0.46 -16.42 9.22
N ILE A 262 0.88 -16.42 9.21
CA ILE A 262 1.66 -17.25 8.29
C ILE A 262 1.43 -18.73 8.56
N HIS A 263 1.55 -19.14 9.82
CA HIS A 263 1.54 -20.56 10.19
C HIS A 263 0.14 -21.17 10.23
N HIS A 264 -0.84 -20.43 10.74
CA HIS A 264 -2.20 -20.95 10.95
C HIS A 264 -3.14 -20.63 9.78
N ASP A 265 -3.17 -19.40 9.30
CA ASP A 265 -4.03 -19.02 8.18
C ASP A 265 -3.37 -19.31 6.82
N ARG A 266 -2.09 -19.74 6.81
CA ARG A 266 -1.25 -19.88 5.61
C ARG A 266 -1.23 -18.59 4.77
N THR A 267 -1.20 -17.45 5.45
CA THR A 267 -1.21 -16.13 4.84
C THR A 267 0.08 -15.92 4.06
N VAL A 268 -0.03 -15.54 2.79
CA VAL A 268 1.14 -15.24 1.96
C VAL A 268 1.62 -13.82 2.25
N LEU A 269 2.87 -13.68 2.70
CA LEU A 269 3.51 -12.37 2.83
C LEU A 269 4.18 -11.97 1.53
N THR A 270 3.98 -10.74 1.12
CA THR A 270 4.58 -10.19 -0.11
C THR A 270 6.06 -9.82 0.02
N LYS A 271 6.59 -9.73 1.26
CA LYS A 271 7.98 -9.41 1.57
C LYS A 271 8.49 -10.14 2.80
N ARG A 272 9.85 -10.16 2.97
CA ARG A 272 10.46 -10.50 4.25
C ARG A 272 9.82 -9.64 5.34
N PHE A 273 9.57 -10.29 6.44
CA PHE A 273 9.02 -9.74 7.66
C PHE A 273 9.71 -8.42 8.05
N ARG A 274 9.00 -7.32 8.00
CA ARG A 274 9.47 -6.00 8.42
C ARG A 274 8.40 -5.36 9.28
N VAL A 275 8.83 -4.82 10.39
CA VAL A 275 7.97 -4.08 11.31
C VAL A 275 8.71 -2.79 11.70
N ARG A 276 8.64 -1.76 10.86
CA ARG A 276 9.26 -0.46 11.15
C ARG A 276 8.26 0.47 11.84
N LYS A 277 8.75 1.41 12.65
CA LYS A 277 7.91 2.47 13.24
C LYS A 277 7.14 3.20 12.13
N GLY A 278 5.85 3.47 12.36
CA GLY A 278 5.02 4.13 11.36
C GLY A 278 4.90 3.32 10.06
N SER A 279 4.79 2.00 10.15
CA SER A 279 4.46 1.14 9.01
C SER A 279 3.16 0.39 9.26
N ALA A 280 2.54 -0.08 8.19
CA ALA A 280 1.35 -0.90 8.26
C ALA A 280 1.50 -2.19 7.46
N TRP A 281 0.74 -3.20 7.86
CA TRP A 281 0.43 -4.37 7.06
C TRP A 281 -1.05 -4.37 6.74
N VAL A 282 -1.37 -4.41 5.45
CA VAL A 282 -2.73 -4.60 4.97
C VAL A 282 -2.98 -6.08 4.85
N VAL A 283 -3.87 -6.60 5.67
CA VAL A 283 -4.20 -8.02 5.73
C VAL A 283 -5.55 -8.25 5.09
N THR A 284 -5.59 -9.08 4.07
CA THR A 284 -6.79 -9.37 3.30
C THR A 284 -7.19 -10.83 3.42
N GLY A 285 -8.49 -11.07 3.38
CA GLY A 285 -9.05 -12.40 3.49
C GLY A 285 -10.58 -12.36 3.42
N ASP A 286 -11.19 -13.41 3.89
CA ASP A 286 -12.64 -13.51 4.04
C ASP A 286 -13.02 -13.66 5.53
N ARG A 287 -14.29 -13.95 5.81
CA ARG A 287 -14.76 -14.13 7.21
C ARG A 287 -14.19 -15.37 7.89
N THR A 288 -13.58 -16.28 7.14
CA THR A 288 -13.08 -17.56 7.67
C THR A 288 -11.58 -17.53 7.94
N ARG A 289 -10.79 -16.87 7.05
CA ARG A 289 -9.33 -16.82 7.18
C ARG A 289 -8.73 -15.61 6.47
N TYR A 290 -7.54 -15.20 6.90
CA TYR A 290 -6.70 -14.29 6.17
C TYR A 290 -5.90 -15.04 5.09
N ARG A 291 -5.70 -14.41 3.92
CA ARG A 291 -5.05 -15.04 2.76
C ARG A 291 -3.74 -14.39 2.40
N SER A 292 -3.64 -13.09 2.56
CA SER A 292 -2.44 -12.35 2.19
C SER A 292 -2.24 -11.12 3.07
N ALA A 293 -0.99 -10.76 3.28
CA ALA A 293 -0.60 -9.56 4.00
C ALA A 293 0.47 -8.78 3.23
N TYR A 294 0.30 -7.47 3.12
CA TYR A 294 1.16 -6.56 2.37
C TYR A 294 1.76 -5.52 3.28
N TYR A 295 3.08 -5.39 3.21
CA TYR A 295 3.79 -4.35 3.95
C TYR A 295 3.70 -3.01 3.24
N LEU A 296 3.32 -1.97 3.99
CA LEU A 296 3.29 -0.59 3.54
C LEU A 296 4.15 0.28 4.47
N PRO A 297 5.23 0.89 3.98
CA PRO A 297 5.87 1.97 4.70
C PRO A 297 4.94 3.20 4.65
N LEU A 298 4.70 3.84 5.80
CA LEU A 298 3.89 5.06 5.89
C LEU A 298 4.76 6.32 6.07
N SER A 299 6.05 6.15 6.35
CA SER A 299 7.00 7.26 6.53
C SER A 299 7.58 7.72 5.18
N PRO A 300 7.75 9.05 4.94
CA PRO A 300 8.35 9.59 3.72
C PRO A 300 9.79 9.11 3.50
N ALA A 301 10.58 8.92 4.56
CA ALA A 301 11.94 8.41 4.46
C ALA A 301 11.98 6.98 3.90
N ASP A 302 10.97 6.17 4.16
CA ASP A 302 10.81 4.83 3.62
C ASP A 302 10.09 4.84 2.26
N LEU A 303 9.28 5.87 1.99
CA LEU A 303 8.71 6.17 0.67
C LEU A 303 9.76 6.82 -0.23
N SER A 304 10.63 7.72 0.25
CA SER A 304 11.65 8.39 -0.55
C SER A 304 12.87 7.52 -0.86
N THR A 305 13.21 6.53 -0.05
CA THR A 305 14.12 5.45 -0.46
C THR A 305 13.47 4.47 -1.45
N ALA A 306 12.15 4.54 -1.60
CA ALA A 306 11.36 3.92 -2.66
C ALA A 306 10.92 4.93 -3.74
N LEU A 307 11.05 6.23 -3.46
CA LEU A 307 10.55 7.34 -4.25
C LEU A 307 11.65 8.41 -4.29
N ASP A 308 12.36 8.51 -5.39
CA ASP A 308 13.24 9.66 -5.64
C ASP A 308 12.34 10.88 -5.94
N LEU A 309 11.90 11.55 -4.86
CA LEU A 309 11.05 12.74 -4.91
C LEU A 309 11.92 13.98 -5.16
N SER A 310 12.40 14.15 -6.38
CA SER A 310 12.63 15.49 -6.88
C SER A 310 11.26 16.18 -7.03
N PRO A 311 11.08 17.42 -6.53
CA PRO A 311 9.78 18.07 -6.59
C PRO A 311 9.36 18.21 -8.06
N ALA A 312 8.33 17.46 -8.44
CA ALA A 312 7.70 17.62 -9.74
C ALA A 312 7.01 18.98 -9.75
N ALA A 313 7.53 19.89 -10.54
CA ALA A 313 6.88 21.14 -10.84
C ALA A 313 5.47 20.86 -11.42
N ASP A 314 4.46 21.49 -10.81
CA ASP A 314 3.10 21.70 -11.31
C ASP A 314 2.28 20.50 -11.81
N LEU A 315 1.85 19.63 -10.88
CA LEU A 315 0.75 18.68 -11.13
C LEU A 315 -0.65 19.35 -11.24
N ARG A 316 -0.75 20.66 -11.01
CA ARG A 316 -2.02 21.41 -11.08
C ARG A 316 -2.42 21.85 -12.50
N ALA A 317 -1.54 21.73 -13.48
CA ALA A 317 -1.79 22.19 -14.86
C ALA A 317 -2.33 21.08 -15.78
N ALA A 318 -2.61 19.88 -15.26
CA ALA A 318 -3.11 18.75 -16.05
C ALA A 318 -4.49 18.23 -15.56
N VAL A 319 -5.34 19.17 -15.05
CA VAL A 319 -6.75 18.91 -14.77
C VAL A 319 -7.61 19.60 -15.82
#